data_d66ae421a4fd4646c54577fad2718d13
#
_entry.id   d66ae421a4fd4646c54577fad2718d13
#
_cell.length_a   1.000
_cell.length_b   1.000
_cell.length_c   1.000
_cell.angle_alpha   90.00
_cell.angle_beta   90.00
_cell.angle_gamma   90.00
#
_symmetry.space_group_name_H-M   'P 1'
#
loop_
_entity.id
_entity.type
_entity.pdbx_description
1 polymer ?
#
loop_
_entity_poly.entity_id
_entity_poly.type
_entity_poly.pdbx_seq_one_letter_code
_entity_poly.pdbx_strand_id
1 'polypeptide(L)'
;MSDELSRMSLLWETIQQEEEYPIFRLTYLSRATQPFTDADFDDIESKSVKANNERDVTGLLVVNEDRILQILEGREESVRELYDKIEADNRHTVLKLVCAVEDEVRLLMTWNMVVRGLNGTPPDLLDQFSNVFDDLLHAESQSEIAIDHVELFKEIALFRTIPQKV
;
A
#
# COMPACT_ATOMS: atom_id res chain seq x y z
N MET A 1 14.83 -28.10 21.44
CA MET A 1 14.48 -26.86 22.20
C MET A 1 15.45 -25.70 21.96
N SER A 2 16.73 -25.91 21.81
CA SER A 2 17.70 -24.83 21.54
C SER A 2 17.55 -24.21 20.11
N ASP A 3 17.14 -24.99 19.14
CA ASP A 3 17.01 -24.56 17.71
C ASP A 3 15.79 -23.67 17.43
N GLU A 4 14.68 -23.91 18.13
CA GLU A 4 13.48 -23.09 18.01
C GLU A 4 13.63 -21.70 18.65
N LEU A 5 14.27 -21.67 19.81
CA LEU A 5 14.58 -20.41 20.49
C LEU A 5 15.58 -19.55 19.70
N SER A 6 16.55 -20.18 19.05
CA SER A 6 17.51 -19.50 18.17
C SER A 6 16.82 -18.95 16.90
N ARG A 7 15.87 -19.70 16.33
CA ARG A 7 15.07 -19.24 15.17
C ARG A 7 14.12 -18.10 15.54
N MET A 8 13.50 -18.18 16.71
CA MET A 8 12.66 -17.10 17.22
C MET A 8 13.47 -15.84 17.52
N SER A 9 14.68 -15.99 18.08
CA SER A 9 15.58 -14.86 18.33
C SER A 9 16.01 -14.16 17.04
N LEU A 10 16.35 -14.95 16.00
CA LEU A 10 16.68 -14.41 14.67
C LEU A 10 15.48 -13.71 14.00
N LEU A 11 14.26 -14.24 14.19
CA LEU A 11 13.05 -13.60 13.72
C LEU A 11 12.78 -12.28 14.45
N TRP A 12 13.01 -12.23 15.77
CA TRP A 12 12.89 -11.01 16.56
C TRP A 12 13.96 -9.97 16.18
N GLU A 13 15.17 -10.37 15.92
CA GLU A 13 16.24 -9.49 15.44
C GLU A 13 15.93 -8.95 14.03
N THR A 14 15.30 -9.75 13.18
CA THR A 14 14.86 -9.32 11.84
C THR A 14 13.68 -8.35 11.91
N ILE A 15 12.79 -8.52 12.91
CA ILE A 15 11.63 -7.63 13.13
C ILE A 15 12.06 -6.31 13.77
N GLN A 16 13.17 -6.28 14.49
CA GLN A 16 13.74 -5.10 15.13
C GLN A 16 14.88 -4.46 14.33
N GLN A 17 15.02 -4.75 13.03
CA GLN A 17 15.92 -3.98 12.20
C GLN A 17 15.46 -2.52 12.22
N GLU A 18 16.16 -1.70 12.99
CA GLU A 18 16.03 -0.26 12.94
C GLU A 18 16.29 0.18 11.50
N GLU A 19 15.34 0.87 10.92
CA GLU A 19 15.52 1.46 9.61
C GLU A 19 16.70 2.45 9.69
N GLU A 20 17.59 2.43 8.71
CA GLU A 20 18.76 3.33 8.67
C GLU A 20 18.38 4.80 8.54
N TYR A 21 17.13 5.10 8.25
CA TYR A 21 16.58 6.43 8.03
C TYR A 21 15.10 6.45 8.45
N PRO A 22 14.55 7.64 8.75
CA PRO A 22 13.11 7.77 8.99
C PRO A 22 12.31 7.29 7.78
N ILE A 23 11.24 6.53 8.03
CA ILE A 23 10.33 6.08 6.98
C ILE A 23 9.35 7.20 6.65
N PHE A 24 9.34 7.60 5.40
CA PHE A 24 8.34 8.49 4.87
C PHE A 24 7.19 7.69 4.29
N ARG A 25 5.97 7.93 4.77
CA ARG A 25 4.74 7.29 4.29
C ARG A 25 3.89 8.30 3.56
N LEU A 26 3.50 7.95 2.36
CA LEU A 26 2.62 8.74 1.52
C LEU A 26 1.41 7.89 1.14
N THR A 27 0.21 8.42 1.39
CA THR A 27 -1.05 7.81 0.97
C THR A 27 -1.83 8.80 0.12
N TYR A 28 -2.31 8.36 -1.02
CA TYR A 28 -3.17 9.16 -1.87
C TYR A 28 -4.38 8.38 -2.38
N LEU A 29 -5.43 9.11 -2.71
CA LEU A 29 -6.63 8.64 -3.39
C LEU A 29 -6.65 9.16 -4.80
N SER A 30 -7.10 8.32 -5.71
CA SER A 30 -7.17 8.66 -7.13
C SER A 30 -8.37 8.00 -7.79
N ARG A 31 -8.69 8.47 -8.98
CA ARG A 31 -9.75 7.92 -9.83
C ARG A 31 -9.17 7.45 -11.14
N ALA A 32 -9.46 6.22 -11.52
CA ALA A 32 -9.08 5.68 -12.83
C ALA A 32 -9.79 6.43 -13.95
N THR A 33 -9.09 6.74 -15.02
CA THR A 33 -9.66 7.38 -16.22
C THR A 33 -10.41 6.38 -17.08
N GLN A 34 -10.05 5.10 -16.99
CA GLN A 34 -10.72 3.96 -17.61
C GLN A 34 -10.65 2.76 -16.67
N PRO A 35 -11.55 1.77 -16.78
CA PRO A 35 -11.46 0.55 -15.98
C PRO A 35 -10.13 -0.16 -16.20
N PHE A 36 -9.49 -0.59 -15.11
CA PHE A 36 -8.29 -1.42 -15.19
C PHE A 36 -8.64 -2.84 -15.59
N THR A 37 -7.86 -3.39 -16.51
CA THR A 37 -7.90 -4.79 -16.92
C THR A 37 -6.89 -5.61 -16.08
N ASP A 38 -7.00 -6.93 -16.11
CA ASP A 38 -6.00 -7.81 -15.48
C ASP A 38 -4.59 -7.56 -16.04
N ALA A 39 -4.49 -7.27 -17.34
CA ALA A 39 -3.22 -6.89 -17.97
C ALA A 39 -2.64 -5.58 -17.42
N ASP A 40 -3.48 -4.60 -17.09
CA ASP A 40 -3.06 -3.36 -16.44
C ASP A 40 -2.49 -3.62 -15.05
N PHE A 41 -3.14 -4.49 -14.26
CA PHE A 41 -2.66 -4.87 -12.93
C PHE A 41 -1.31 -5.59 -13.01
N ASP A 42 -1.16 -6.53 -13.92
CA ASP A 42 0.11 -7.27 -14.13
C ASP A 42 1.25 -6.33 -14.56
N ASP A 43 0.97 -5.39 -15.46
CA ASP A 43 1.93 -4.38 -15.90
C ASP A 43 2.38 -3.45 -14.76
N ILE A 44 1.42 -2.93 -13.99
CA ILE A 44 1.69 -2.07 -12.84
C ILE A 44 2.51 -2.83 -11.80
N GLU A 45 2.11 -4.05 -11.45
CA GLU A 45 2.82 -4.85 -10.44
C GLU A 45 4.26 -5.15 -10.87
N SER A 46 4.47 -5.64 -12.07
CA SER A 46 5.82 -6.02 -12.54
C SER A 46 6.77 -4.83 -12.64
N LYS A 47 6.31 -3.70 -13.18
CA LYS A 47 7.11 -2.48 -13.27
C LYS A 47 7.39 -1.86 -11.90
N SER A 48 6.39 -1.85 -11.04
CA SER A 48 6.48 -1.26 -9.70
C SER A 48 7.39 -2.07 -8.77
N VAL A 49 7.28 -3.39 -8.77
CA VAL A 49 8.16 -4.27 -7.97
C VAL A 49 9.62 -4.00 -8.28
N LYS A 50 9.98 -3.94 -9.56
CA LYS A 50 11.36 -3.65 -9.98
C LYS A 50 11.82 -2.26 -9.54
N ALA A 51 11.05 -1.22 -9.83
CA ALA A 51 11.39 0.16 -9.52
C ALA A 51 11.45 0.41 -8.01
N ASN A 52 10.52 -0.17 -7.25
CA ASN A 52 10.46 -0.03 -5.81
C ASN A 52 11.61 -0.76 -5.11
N ASN A 53 11.95 -1.96 -5.58
CA ASN A 53 13.07 -2.71 -5.04
C ASN A 53 14.41 -1.96 -5.22
N GLU A 54 14.63 -1.36 -6.37
CA GLU A 54 15.83 -0.55 -6.64
C GLU A 54 15.94 0.70 -5.74
N ARG A 55 14.81 1.21 -5.25
CA ARG A 55 14.72 2.43 -4.42
C ARG A 55 14.49 2.16 -2.93
N ASP A 56 14.44 0.90 -2.52
CA ASP A 56 14.03 0.51 -1.16
C ASP A 56 12.66 1.11 -0.75
N VAL A 57 11.71 1.09 -1.67
CA VAL A 57 10.33 1.50 -1.46
C VAL A 57 9.44 0.27 -1.34
N THR A 58 8.52 0.30 -0.39
CA THR A 58 7.43 -0.68 -0.27
C THR A 58 6.10 -0.01 -0.58
N GLY A 59 5.11 -0.77 -1.03
CA GLY A 59 3.84 -0.17 -1.46
C GLY A 59 2.68 -1.13 -1.54
N LEU A 60 1.49 -0.56 -1.47
CA LEU A 60 0.22 -1.23 -1.64
C LEU A 60 -0.70 -0.39 -2.52
N LEU A 61 -1.25 -1.01 -3.54
CA LEU A 61 -2.23 -0.42 -4.45
C LEU A 61 -3.53 -1.24 -4.39
N VAL A 62 -4.62 -0.59 -4.04
CA VAL A 62 -5.95 -1.20 -3.98
C VAL A 62 -6.88 -0.47 -4.94
N VAL A 63 -7.54 -1.22 -5.80
CA VAL A 63 -8.47 -0.69 -6.81
C VAL A 63 -9.83 -1.35 -6.66
N ASN A 64 -10.85 -0.56 -6.50
CA ASN A 64 -12.25 -0.99 -6.55
C ASN A 64 -13.02 -0.11 -7.56
N GLU A 65 -13.41 -0.71 -8.66
CA GLU A 65 -14.01 0.00 -9.79
C GLU A 65 -13.07 1.12 -10.28
N ASP A 66 -13.48 2.39 -10.21
CA ASP A 66 -12.67 3.54 -10.58
C ASP A 66 -11.88 4.16 -9.40
N ARG A 67 -12.06 3.65 -8.18
CA ARG A 67 -11.45 4.17 -6.95
C ARG A 67 -10.11 3.50 -6.70
N ILE A 68 -9.09 4.31 -6.52
CA ILE A 68 -7.71 3.87 -6.28
C ILE A 68 -7.21 4.45 -4.97
N LEU A 69 -6.66 3.57 -4.13
CA LEU A 69 -5.88 3.97 -2.96
C LEU A 69 -4.47 3.37 -3.10
N GLN A 70 -3.46 4.19 -2.90
CA GLN A 70 -2.07 3.73 -2.84
C GLN A 70 -1.35 4.25 -1.61
N ILE A 71 -0.55 3.37 -1.02
CA ILE A 71 0.36 3.67 0.08
C ILE A 71 1.77 3.36 -0.37
N LEU A 72 2.69 4.29 -0.13
CA LEU A 72 4.12 4.14 -0.42
C LEU A 72 4.92 4.43 0.84
N GLU A 73 5.93 3.61 1.10
CA GLU A 73 6.83 3.78 2.25
C GLU A 73 8.28 3.63 1.82
N GLY A 74 9.15 4.47 2.34
CA GLY A 74 10.57 4.45 2.07
C GLY A 74 11.26 5.75 2.47
N ARG A 75 12.44 5.98 1.92
CA ARG A 75 13.13 7.26 2.06
C ARG A 75 12.30 8.37 1.39
N GLU A 76 12.17 9.52 2.05
CA GLU A 76 11.32 10.63 1.57
C GLU A 76 11.62 11.02 0.11
N GLU A 77 12.88 11.20 -0.24
CA GLU A 77 13.29 11.56 -1.59
C GLU A 77 12.82 10.52 -2.63
N SER A 78 13.02 9.23 -2.33
CA SER A 78 12.62 8.13 -3.22
C SER A 78 11.10 8.03 -3.38
N VAL A 79 10.36 8.20 -2.31
CA VAL A 79 8.88 8.17 -2.32
C VAL A 79 8.33 9.36 -3.10
N ARG A 80 8.87 10.55 -2.90
CA ARG A 80 8.43 11.76 -3.61
C ARG A 80 8.72 11.68 -5.11
N GLU A 81 9.90 11.24 -5.49
CA GLU A 81 10.23 11.03 -6.92
C GLU A 81 9.30 10.01 -7.59
N LEU A 82 9.00 8.92 -6.87
CA LEU A 82 8.09 7.91 -7.37
C LEU A 82 6.66 8.45 -7.49
N TYR A 83 6.19 9.19 -6.48
CA TYR A 83 4.87 9.82 -6.51
C TYR A 83 4.72 10.80 -7.67
N ASP A 84 5.72 11.63 -7.94
CA ASP A 84 5.70 12.58 -9.07
C ASP A 84 5.50 11.85 -10.42
N LYS A 85 6.15 10.70 -10.58
CA LYS A 85 5.97 9.86 -11.78
C LYS A 85 4.58 9.23 -11.86
N ILE A 86 4.06 8.78 -10.71
CA ILE A 86 2.72 8.19 -10.62
C ILE A 86 1.66 9.26 -10.90
N GLU A 87 1.78 10.44 -10.32
CA GLU A 87 0.85 11.54 -10.53
C GLU A 87 0.78 11.96 -12.01
N ALA A 88 1.89 11.88 -12.72
CA ALA A 88 1.97 12.17 -14.16
C ALA A 88 1.37 11.07 -15.06
N ASP A 89 1.07 9.90 -14.52
CA ASP A 89 0.45 8.81 -15.29
C ASP A 89 -1.02 9.12 -15.59
N ASN A 90 -1.38 9.19 -16.88
CA ASN A 90 -2.71 9.58 -17.33
C ASN A 90 -3.77 8.48 -17.21
N ARG A 91 -3.43 7.30 -16.70
CA ARG A 91 -4.41 6.25 -16.40
C ARG A 91 -5.29 6.57 -15.20
N HIS A 92 -4.93 7.58 -14.43
CA HIS A 92 -5.69 8.05 -13.26
C HIS A 92 -5.55 9.55 -13.04
N THR A 93 -6.41 10.09 -12.19
CA THR A 93 -6.33 11.46 -11.69
C THR A 93 -6.30 11.44 -10.18
N VAL A 94 -5.31 12.07 -9.58
CA VAL A 94 -5.21 12.19 -8.11
C VAL A 94 -6.35 13.07 -7.58
N LEU A 95 -7.11 12.54 -6.64
CA LEU A 95 -8.21 13.25 -5.97
C LEU A 95 -7.74 13.93 -4.70
N LYS A 96 -6.86 13.27 -3.94
CA LYS A 96 -6.39 13.77 -2.64
C LYS A 96 -5.10 13.10 -2.21
N LEU A 97 -4.17 13.89 -1.73
CA LEU A 97 -3.05 13.44 -0.92
C LEU A 97 -3.54 13.34 0.55
N VAL A 98 -3.71 12.11 1.04
CA VAL A 98 -4.28 11.84 2.36
C VAL A 98 -3.27 12.11 3.46
N CYS A 99 -2.08 11.57 3.33
CA CYS A 99 -1.00 11.82 4.28
C CYS A 99 0.37 11.79 3.61
N ALA A 100 1.29 12.53 4.19
CA ALA A 100 2.71 12.55 3.84
C ALA A 100 3.46 12.80 5.16
N VAL A 101 3.84 11.73 5.86
CA VAL A 101 4.36 11.79 7.23
C VAL A 101 5.61 10.92 7.40
N GLU A 102 6.48 11.33 8.31
CA GLU A 102 7.59 10.48 8.78
C GLU A 102 7.13 9.58 9.93
N ASP A 103 7.66 8.35 9.93
CA ASP A 103 7.45 7.36 10.98
C ASP A 103 8.76 6.63 11.26
N GLU A 104 8.87 6.03 12.43
CA GLU A 104 10.02 5.19 12.80
C GLU A 104 9.90 3.76 12.26
N VAL A 105 8.69 3.33 11.89
CA VAL A 105 8.36 1.96 11.53
C VAL A 105 7.73 1.87 10.14
N ARG A 106 8.26 0.94 9.35
CA ARG A 106 7.67 0.56 8.06
C ARG A 106 6.52 -0.41 8.28
N LEU A 107 5.31 -0.05 7.85
CA LEU A 107 4.11 -0.88 8.00
C LEU A 107 3.95 -1.92 6.88
N LEU A 108 4.46 -1.64 5.69
CA LEU A 108 4.40 -2.53 4.52
C LEU A 108 5.68 -3.38 4.32
N MET A 109 6.39 -3.63 5.34
CA MET A 109 7.69 -4.27 5.51
C MET A 109 8.36 -4.91 4.28
N THR A 110 7.79 -5.97 3.71
CA THR A 110 8.37 -6.75 2.60
C THR A 110 7.61 -6.61 1.28
N TRP A 111 6.64 -5.72 1.23
CA TRP A 111 5.80 -5.55 0.06
C TRP A 111 6.40 -4.54 -0.91
N ASN A 112 7.32 -4.97 -1.77
CA ASN A 112 7.89 -4.11 -2.80
C ASN A 112 6.83 -3.44 -3.67
N MET A 113 5.76 -4.15 -3.98
CA MET A 113 4.47 -3.61 -4.42
C MET A 113 3.45 -4.75 -4.39
N VAL A 114 2.37 -4.56 -3.68
CA VAL A 114 1.21 -5.45 -3.72
C VAL A 114 0.09 -4.70 -4.43
N VAL A 115 -0.42 -5.29 -5.50
CA VAL A 115 -1.51 -4.73 -6.30
C VAL A 115 -2.74 -5.60 -6.14
N ARG A 116 -3.87 -5.02 -5.75
CA ARG A 116 -5.13 -5.73 -5.55
C ARG A 116 -6.30 -5.02 -6.21
N GLY A 117 -6.91 -5.68 -7.20
CA GLY A 117 -8.24 -5.35 -7.65
C GLY A 117 -9.27 -6.08 -6.79
N LEU A 118 -10.34 -5.40 -6.40
CA LEU A 118 -11.33 -5.93 -5.45
C LEU A 118 -12.50 -6.65 -6.11
N ASN A 119 -12.47 -6.92 -7.40
CA ASN A 119 -13.49 -7.73 -8.08
C ASN A 119 -13.58 -9.11 -7.46
N GLY A 120 -14.79 -9.57 -7.12
CA GLY A 120 -15.01 -10.85 -6.47
C GLY A 120 -14.69 -10.89 -4.97
N THR A 121 -14.40 -9.75 -4.37
CA THR A 121 -14.24 -9.60 -2.92
C THR A 121 -15.62 -9.63 -2.24
N PRO A 122 -15.76 -10.23 -1.04
CA PRO A 122 -17.01 -10.20 -0.32
C PRO A 122 -17.59 -8.80 -0.10
N PRO A 123 -18.92 -8.63 -0.17
CA PRO A 123 -19.57 -7.33 -0.02
C PRO A 123 -19.17 -6.55 1.22
N ASP A 124 -18.96 -7.21 2.34
CA ASP A 124 -18.58 -6.58 3.61
C ASP A 124 -17.23 -5.87 3.53
N LEU A 125 -16.26 -6.46 2.84
CA LEU A 125 -14.95 -5.84 2.62
C LEU A 125 -15.01 -4.71 1.59
N LEU A 126 -15.86 -4.85 0.57
CA LEU A 126 -16.12 -3.77 -0.39
C LEU A 126 -16.75 -2.55 0.28
N ASP A 127 -17.71 -2.77 1.19
CA ASP A 127 -18.34 -1.71 1.97
C ASP A 127 -17.33 -1.02 2.90
N GLN A 128 -16.47 -1.78 3.57
CA GLN A 128 -15.40 -1.24 4.41
C GLN A 128 -14.43 -0.38 3.57
N PHE A 129 -14.00 -0.86 2.42
CA PHE A 129 -13.16 -0.08 1.51
C PHE A 129 -13.83 1.24 1.10
N SER A 130 -15.08 1.16 0.65
CA SER A 130 -15.82 2.32 0.18
C SER A 130 -16.04 3.35 1.28
N ASN A 131 -16.39 2.91 2.49
CA ASN A 131 -16.60 3.79 3.63
C ASN A 131 -15.30 4.50 4.03
N VAL A 132 -14.20 3.77 4.14
CA VAL A 132 -12.91 4.38 4.50
C VAL A 132 -12.40 5.28 3.39
N PHE A 133 -12.57 4.90 2.13
CA PHE A 133 -12.21 5.76 1.00
C PHE A 133 -12.96 7.11 1.04
N ASP A 134 -14.27 7.07 1.28
CA ASP A 134 -15.10 8.28 1.40
C ASP A 134 -14.73 9.11 2.63
N ASP A 135 -14.47 8.47 3.77
CA ASP A 135 -14.01 9.16 4.98
C ASP A 135 -12.67 9.87 4.77
N LEU A 136 -11.71 9.19 4.14
CA LEU A 136 -10.41 9.78 3.81
C LEU A 136 -10.53 10.93 2.80
N LEU A 137 -11.42 10.79 1.81
CA LEU A 137 -11.64 11.82 0.79
C LEU A 137 -12.19 13.11 1.39
N HIS A 138 -13.04 13.02 2.42
CA HIS A 138 -13.71 14.16 3.04
C HIS A 138 -13.06 14.63 4.36
N ALA A 139 -12.03 13.96 4.84
CA ALA A 139 -11.34 14.33 6.08
C ALA A 139 -10.63 15.68 5.96
N GLU A 140 -10.79 16.54 6.95
CA GLU A 140 -10.19 17.88 6.96
C GLU A 140 -8.77 17.92 7.55
N SER A 141 -8.40 16.93 8.39
CA SER A 141 -7.07 16.88 9.01
C SER A 141 -6.33 15.58 8.72
N GLN A 142 -5.02 15.70 8.47
CA GLN A 142 -4.16 14.57 8.11
C GLN A 142 -3.71 13.71 9.30
N SER A 143 -3.91 14.16 10.55
CA SER A 143 -3.17 13.62 11.70
C SER A 143 -3.82 12.44 12.41
N GLU A 144 -5.13 12.24 12.33
CA GLU A 144 -5.83 11.20 13.10
C GLU A 144 -6.06 9.90 12.30
N ILE A 145 -5.96 9.95 10.98
CA ILE A 145 -6.40 8.85 10.09
C ILE A 145 -5.21 7.98 9.63
N ALA A 146 -3.97 8.38 9.92
CA ALA A 146 -2.81 7.90 9.19
C ALA A 146 -2.42 6.44 9.41
N ILE A 147 -2.72 5.82 10.53
CA ILE A 147 -2.25 4.47 10.88
C ILE A 147 -3.35 3.42 10.69
N ASP A 148 -4.56 3.71 11.11
CA ASP A 148 -5.66 2.74 11.12
C ASP A 148 -6.06 2.27 9.70
N HIS A 149 -6.01 3.16 8.72
CA HIS A 149 -6.34 2.79 7.35
C HIS A 149 -5.31 1.84 6.71
N VAL A 150 -4.04 1.96 7.06
CA VAL A 150 -2.98 1.07 6.52
C VAL A 150 -3.25 -0.36 6.93
N GLU A 151 -3.57 -0.62 8.19
CA GLU A 151 -3.88 -1.96 8.68
C GLU A 151 -5.12 -2.54 8.01
N LEU A 152 -6.18 -1.76 7.82
CA LEU A 152 -7.38 -2.19 7.11
C LEU A 152 -7.07 -2.61 5.66
N PHE A 153 -6.28 -1.80 4.94
CA PHE A 153 -5.96 -2.11 3.54
C PHE A 153 -4.99 -3.28 3.41
N LYS A 154 -4.11 -3.50 4.38
CA LYS A 154 -3.31 -4.72 4.46
C LYS A 154 -4.20 -5.95 4.61
N GLU A 155 -5.20 -5.92 5.47
CA GLU A 155 -6.17 -7.02 5.64
C GLU A 155 -6.94 -7.30 4.35
N ILE A 156 -7.42 -6.27 3.67
CA ILE A 156 -8.11 -6.40 2.38
C ILE A 156 -7.19 -7.04 1.33
N ALA A 157 -5.94 -6.63 1.27
CA ALA A 157 -4.96 -7.18 0.35
C ALA A 157 -4.63 -8.65 0.64
N LEU A 158 -4.49 -9.01 1.91
CA LEU A 158 -4.21 -10.38 2.34
C LEU A 158 -5.37 -11.34 2.10
N PHE A 159 -6.61 -10.87 2.12
CA PHE A 159 -7.78 -11.70 1.87
C PHE A 159 -7.70 -12.46 0.53
N ARG A 160 -7.10 -11.85 -0.50
CA ARG A 160 -6.95 -12.47 -1.83
C ARG A 160 -5.73 -13.39 -1.99
N THR A 161 -4.79 -13.34 -1.07
CA THR A 161 -3.59 -14.20 -1.11
C THR A 161 -3.82 -15.58 -0.52
N ILE A 162 -4.95 -15.82 0.13
CA ILE A 162 -5.34 -17.15 0.59
C ILE A 162 -6.05 -17.83 -0.59
N PRO A 163 -5.45 -18.88 -1.23
CA PRO A 163 -6.15 -19.64 -2.24
C PRO A 163 -7.41 -20.21 -1.61
N GLN A 164 -8.57 -19.77 -2.06
CA GLN A 164 -9.79 -20.44 -1.69
C GLN A 164 -9.70 -21.88 -2.22
N LYS A 165 -9.55 -22.84 -1.33
CA LYS A 165 -9.73 -24.24 -1.69
C LYS A 165 -11.18 -24.41 -2.11
N VAL A 166 -11.35 -24.56 -3.39
CA VAL A 166 -12.62 -25.02 -3.96
C VAL A 166 -12.89 -26.44 -3.50
#